data_22fec51937d52727f9338b379866e9a5
#
_entry.id   22fec51937d52727f9338b379866e9a5
#
_cell.length_a   1.000
_cell.length_b   1.000
_cell.length_c   1.000
_cell.angle_alpha   90.00
_cell.angle_beta   90.00
_cell.angle_gamma   90.00
#
_symmetry.space_group_name_H-M   'P 1'
#
loop_
_entity.id
_entity.type
_entity.pdbx_description
1 polymer ?
#
loop_
_entity_poly.entity_id
_entity_poly.type
_entity_poly.pdbx_seq_one_letter_code
_entity_poly.pdbx_strand_id
1 'polypeptide(L)'
;MVKQMGIAGLLGSFVILTACAMNQAPAAPAPQSAAPQTKKMEGKSMIVAGGCFWCVEAQFEELKGVIDVESAYVGGKSTNTSYEEVCGGATGHAEAVKITYDPKVVDEADLLRIFFVAHDPTQLNQQGNDHGTQYRSAIFYSSPEEKALAQKIIHEIEVAKIYNQKIVTTLEPIKNYVRAEEYHQNYFKKYEKATEEQRSQMNAGYCSYVVSPKVKHFREMFKEKLKKG
;
A
#
# COMPACT_ATOMS: atom_id res chain seq x y z
N MET A 1 -75.22 -14.08 -9.53
CA MET A 1 -75.51 -15.37 -10.09
C MET A 1 -74.43 -16.33 -9.73
N VAL A 2 -74.57 -16.99 -8.71
CA VAL A 2 -74.66 -18.38 -8.28
C VAL A 2 -74.30 -19.40 -9.37
N LYS A 3 -73.26 -20.21 -9.11
CA LYS A 3 -73.37 -21.67 -9.08
C LYS A 3 -72.12 -22.32 -8.49
N GLN A 4 -72.41 -23.01 -7.41
CA GLN A 4 -71.63 -24.09 -6.76
C GLN A 4 -71.63 -25.35 -7.58
N MET A 5 -70.81 -26.29 -7.14
CA MET A 5 -70.75 -27.75 -7.12
C MET A 5 -69.51 -28.29 -7.76
N GLY A 6 -68.75 -29.24 -7.26
CA GLY A 6 -69.11 -30.25 -6.23
C GLY A 6 -67.88 -31.11 -5.93
N ILE A 7 -67.98 -31.83 -4.85
CA ILE A 7 -67.04 -32.71 -4.16
C ILE A 7 -66.85 -34.03 -4.93
N ALA A 8 -65.67 -34.61 -4.95
CA ALA A 8 -65.46 -36.07 -5.00
C ALA A 8 -64.08 -36.38 -4.34
N GLY A 9 -64.18 -37.10 -3.24
CA GLY A 9 -63.03 -37.63 -2.51
C GLY A 9 -62.54 -38.95 -3.14
N LEU A 10 -61.31 -39.27 -2.92
CA LEU A 10 -60.73 -40.60 -3.02
C LEU A 10 -59.72 -40.83 -1.88
N LEU A 11 -60.10 -41.82 -1.05
CA LEU A 11 -59.26 -42.44 -0.04
C LEU A 11 -58.10 -43.19 -0.72
N GLY A 12 -56.88 -42.97 -0.34
CA GLY A 12 -55.73 -43.70 -0.79
C GLY A 12 -54.76 -43.98 0.37
N SER A 13 -54.62 -45.24 0.65
CA SER A 13 -53.98 -45.93 1.76
C SER A 13 -52.60 -45.39 2.16
N PHE A 14 -52.43 -45.19 3.47
CA PHE A 14 -51.14 -44.97 4.12
C PHE A 14 -50.34 -46.28 4.16
N VAL A 15 -49.21 -46.35 3.44
CA VAL A 15 -48.18 -47.36 3.63
C VAL A 15 -47.09 -46.73 4.48
N ILE A 16 -47.01 -47.17 5.72
CA ILE A 16 -45.91 -46.78 6.64
C ILE A 16 -44.68 -47.62 6.27
N LEU A 17 -43.71 -47.03 5.59
CA LEU A 17 -42.38 -47.60 5.46
C LEU A 17 -41.50 -47.06 6.62
N THR A 18 -41.25 -47.89 7.61
CA THR A 18 -40.24 -47.71 8.64
C THR A 18 -38.84 -47.81 8.01
N ALA A 19 -38.23 -46.69 7.67
CA ALA A 19 -36.83 -46.64 7.30
C ALA A 19 -35.94 -46.65 8.55
N CYS A 20 -35.18 -47.71 8.66
CA CYS A 20 -34.16 -47.92 9.68
C CYS A 20 -33.09 -46.84 9.52
N ALA A 21 -33.02 -45.86 10.44
CA ALA A 21 -31.98 -44.84 10.48
C ALA A 21 -30.66 -45.49 10.94
N MET A 22 -29.76 -45.78 10.01
CA MET A 22 -28.36 -46.06 10.34
C MET A 22 -27.70 -44.80 10.79
N ASN A 23 -27.38 -44.72 12.06
CA ASN A 23 -26.62 -43.64 12.71
C ASN A 23 -25.15 -43.68 12.20
N GLN A 24 -24.84 -42.95 11.16
CA GLN A 24 -23.45 -42.74 10.74
C GLN A 24 -22.82 -41.68 11.65
N ALA A 25 -21.82 -42.06 12.43
CA ALA A 25 -20.99 -41.14 13.18
C ALA A 25 -20.30 -40.16 12.22
N PRO A 26 -20.16 -38.86 12.59
CA PRO A 26 -19.47 -37.89 11.74
C PRO A 26 -18.02 -38.30 11.56
N ALA A 27 -17.56 -38.39 10.32
CA ALA A 27 -16.16 -38.62 9.99
C ALA A 27 -15.28 -37.50 10.56
N ALA A 28 -14.23 -37.88 11.25
CA ALA A 28 -13.23 -36.92 11.76
C ALA A 28 -12.66 -36.11 10.59
N PRO A 29 -12.46 -34.77 10.74
CA PRO A 29 -11.85 -33.96 9.70
C PRO A 29 -10.42 -34.45 9.43
N ALA A 30 -10.10 -34.62 8.16
CA ALA A 30 -8.77 -34.97 7.71
C ALA A 30 -7.75 -33.90 8.20
N PRO A 31 -6.53 -34.28 8.58
CA PRO A 31 -5.52 -33.31 8.98
C PRO A 31 -5.24 -32.36 7.82
N GLN A 32 -5.56 -31.08 8.02
CA GLN A 32 -5.18 -30.02 7.10
C GLN A 32 -3.67 -29.94 7.09
N SER A 33 -3.07 -30.25 5.95
CA SER A 33 -1.65 -30.02 5.69
C SER A 33 -1.35 -28.54 5.95
N ALA A 34 -0.60 -28.25 7.00
CA ALA A 34 -0.10 -26.92 7.27
C ALA A 34 0.74 -26.49 6.06
N ALA A 35 0.29 -25.49 5.34
CA ALA A 35 1.10 -24.83 4.34
C ALA A 35 2.44 -24.41 4.99
N PRO A 36 3.59 -24.51 4.31
CA PRO A 36 4.86 -24.15 4.88
C PRO A 36 4.79 -22.66 5.29
N GLN A 37 4.89 -22.42 6.59
CA GLN A 37 5.06 -21.08 7.14
C GLN A 37 6.41 -20.57 6.64
N THR A 38 6.42 -19.78 5.57
CA THR A 38 7.58 -18.99 5.21
C THR A 38 7.91 -18.12 6.41
N LYS A 39 9.09 -18.36 7.01
CA LYS A 39 9.61 -17.59 8.12
C LYS A 39 9.63 -16.14 7.70
N LYS A 40 8.65 -15.34 8.17
CA LYS A 40 8.54 -13.91 7.87
C LYS A 40 9.83 -13.29 8.38
N MET A 41 10.67 -12.77 7.49
CA MET A 41 11.87 -12.07 7.89
C MET A 41 11.45 -10.89 8.76
N GLU A 42 11.95 -10.82 9.98
CA GLU A 42 11.72 -9.70 10.89
C GLU A 42 12.49 -8.48 10.35
N GLY A 43 11.82 -7.70 9.50
CA GLY A 43 12.31 -6.43 9.00
C GLY A 43 11.99 -5.30 9.98
N LYS A 44 12.77 -4.22 9.92
CA LYS A 44 12.36 -2.91 10.43
C LYS A 44 11.44 -2.22 9.42
N SER A 45 10.73 -1.21 9.85
CA SER A 45 9.91 -0.41 8.92
C SER A 45 10.04 1.08 9.20
N MET A 46 9.95 1.88 8.14
CA MET A 46 9.82 3.34 8.18
C MET A 46 8.65 3.78 7.32
N ILE A 47 8.09 4.96 7.57
CA ILE A 47 6.96 5.50 6.81
C ILE A 47 7.32 6.88 6.30
N VAL A 48 7.19 7.09 4.97
CA VAL A 48 7.48 8.37 4.31
C VAL A 48 6.40 8.73 3.29
N ALA A 49 6.21 10.03 3.08
CA ALA A 49 5.35 10.62 2.06
C ALA A 49 6.17 11.58 1.20
N GLY A 50 6.17 11.42 -0.12
CA GLY A 50 6.97 12.20 -1.06
C GLY A 50 6.24 12.43 -2.39
N GLY A 51 4.96 12.82 -2.34
CA GLY A 51 4.06 12.94 -3.48
C GLY A 51 3.23 11.69 -3.70
N CYS A 52 2.86 11.39 -4.95
CA CYS A 52 2.08 10.21 -5.28
C CYS A 52 2.78 8.91 -4.82
N PHE A 53 2.08 8.12 -4.03
CA PHE A 53 2.62 6.87 -3.46
C PHE A 53 2.97 5.81 -4.52
N TRP A 54 2.34 5.80 -5.71
CA TRP A 54 2.75 4.90 -6.80
C TRP A 54 4.19 5.14 -7.25
N CYS A 55 4.64 6.41 -7.23
CA CYS A 55 6.01 6.77 -7.57
C CYS A 55 6.98 6.30 -6.50
N VAL A 56 6.68 6.59 -5.23
CA VAL A 56 7.56 6.27 -4.10
C VAL A 56 7.63 4.75 -3.90
N GLU A 57 6.48 4.04 -3.96
CA GLU A 57 6.41 2.58 -3.90
C GLU A 57 7.31 1.95 -4.96
N ALA A 58 7.13 2.33 -6.24
CA ALA A 58 7.88 1.77 -7.36
C ALA A 58 9.40 1.98 -7.23
N GLN A 59 9.83 3.13 -6.70
CA GLN A 59 11.24 3.43 -6.49
C GLN A 59 11.85 2.58 -5.37
N PHE A 60 11.18 2.51 -4.21
CA PHE A 60 11.73 1.82 -3.05
C PHE A 60 11.65 0.30 -3.15
N GLU A 61 10.65 -0.26 -3.83
CA GLU A 61 10.55 -1.70 -4.07
C GLU A 61 11.80 -2.29 -4.75
N GLU A 62 12.51 -1.51 -5.54
CA GLU A 62 13.67 -1.96 -6.30
C GLU A 62 14.97 -1.99 -5.50
N LEU A 63 15.02 -1.41 -4.32
CA LEU A 63 16.24 -1.28 -3.52
C LEU A 63 16.65 -2.60 -2.85
N LYS A 64 17.94 -2.91 -2.88
CA LYS A 64 18.51 -4.02 -2.10
C LYS A 64 18.19 -3.81 -0.61
N GLY A 65 17.81 -4.87 0.06
CA GLY A 65 17.46 -4.84 1.47
C GLY A 65 16.01 -4.41 1.76
N VAL A 66 15.30 -3.79 0.82
CA VAL A 66 13.87 -3.55 0.96
C VAL A 66 13.10 -4.85 0.72
N ILE A 67 12.29 -5.25 1.71
CA ILE A 67 11.53 -6.50 1.70
C ILE A 67 10.16 -6.28 1.07
N ASP A 68 9.51 -5.18 1.45
CA ASP A 68 8.14 -4.85 1.06
C ASP A 68 7.92 -3.34 1.12
N VAL A 69 7.05 -2.83 0.25
CA VAL A 69 6.60 -1.43 0.27
C VAL A 69 5.08 -1.43 0.14
N GLU A 70 4.41 -0.86 1.12
CA GLU A 70 2.95 -0.82 1.21
C GLU A 70 2.45 0.62 1.09
N SER A 71 1.64 0.91 0.06
CA SER A 71 0.97 2.20 -0.10
C SER A 71 -0.10 2.40 0.98
N ALA A 72 -0.14 3.58 1.59
CA ALA A 72 -1.01 3.89 2.72
C ALA A 72 -1.39 5.37 2.79
N TYR A 73 -2.38 5.68 3.61
CA TYR A 73 -2.77 7.04 4.03
C TYR A 73 -2.40 7.23 5.50
N VAL A 74 -1.64 8.28 5.82
CA VAL A 74 -1.08 8.46 7.17
C VAL A 74 -1.20 9.91 7.65
N GLY A 75 -1.36 10.10 8.94
CA GLY A 75 -1.32 11.43 9.58
C GLY A 75 -2.65 12.17 9.63
N GLY A 76 -3.71 11.64 9.04
CA GLY A 76 -5.01 12.28 8.98
C GLY A 76 -5.85 12.21 10.27
N LYS A 77 -7.14 12.53 10.15
CA LYS A 77 -8.08 12.69 11.27
C LYS A 77 -8.75 11.39 11.70
N SER A 78 -8.79 10.35 10.84
CA SER A 78 -9.55 9.12 11.04
C SER A 78 -8.76 7.90 10.60
N THR A 79 -9.08 6.73 11.16
CA THR A 79 -8.63 5.42 10.66
C THR A 79 -9.60 4.81 9.64
N ASN A 80 -10.67 5.53 9.31
CA ASN A 80 -11.64 5.12 8.28
C ASN A 80 -11.66 6.22 7.22
N THR A 81 -10.98 6.00 6.11
CA THR A 81 -10.91 6.91 4.96
C THR A 81 -10.74 6.12 3.67
N SER A 82 -11.22 6.68 2.57
CA SER A 82 -11.07 6.14 1.21
C SER A 82 -10.15 7.02 0.37
N TYR A 83 -9.73 6.49 -0.77
CA TYR A 83 -8.95 7.24 -1.76
C TYR A 83 -9.62 8.56 -2.17
N GLU A 84 -10.92 8.51 -2.48
CA GLU A 84 -11.69 9.68 -2.90
C GLU A 84 -11.71 10.76 -1.82
N GLU A 85 -11.86 10.38 -0.54
CA GLU A 85 -11.84 11.31 0.57
C GLU A 85 -10.46 11.96 0.76
N VAL A 86 -9.38 11.17 0.61
CA VAL A 86 -8.00 11.68 0.67
C VAL A 86 -7.72 12.63 -0.49
N CYS A 87 -8.13 12.28 -1.71
CA CYS A 87 -8.01 13.14 -2.89
C CYS A 87 -8.77 14.47 -2.72
N GLY A 88 -9.87 14.47 -1.97
CA GLY A 88 -10.60 15.68 -1.61
C GLY A 88 -9.83 16.64 -0.70
N GLY A 89 -8.69 16.24 -0.13
CA GLY A 89 -7.75 17.06 0.64
C GLY A 89 -8.22 17.42 2.07
N ALA A 90 -9.44 17.05 2.47
CA ALA A 90 -10.02 17.45 3.76
C ALA A 90 -9.68 16.51 4.92
N THR A 91 -9.21 15.30 4.65
CA THR A 91 -8.93 14.27 5.65
C THR A 91 -7.67 14.53 6.46
N GLY A 92 -6.73 15.30 5.90
CA GLY A 92 -5.42 15.57 6.49
C GLY A 92 -4.42 14.42 6.33
N HIS A 93 -4.79 13.32 5.67
CA HIS A 93 -3.85 12.24 5.35
C HIS A 93 -2.86 12.67 4.26
N ALA A 94 -1.65 12.12 4.34
CA ALA A 94 -0.73 12.08 3.22
C ALA A 94 -0.81 10.73 2.52
N GLU A 95 -0.64 10.70 1.20
CA GLU A 95 -0.23 9.52 0.48
C GLU A 95 1.19 9.17 0.92
N ALA A 96 1.35 8.00 1.50
CA ALA A 96 2.59 7.55 2.12
C ALA A 96 2.89 6.11 1.73
N VAL A 97 4.13 5.71 1.94
CA VAL A 97 4.53 4.30 1.85
C VAL A 97 5.15 3.84 3.16
N LYS A 98 4.80 2.63 3.57
CA LYS A 98 5.49 1.90 4.62
C LYS A 98 6.51 0.97 3.97
N ILE A 99 7.78 1.25 4.22
CA ILE A 99 8.92 0.52 3.68
C ILE A 99 9.39 -0.45 4.75
N THR A 100 9.30 -1.76 4.49
CA THR A 100 9.85 -2.82 5.34
C THR A 100 11.20 -3.25 4.76
N TYR A 101 12.25 -3.27 5.58
CA TYR A 101 13.62 -3.52 5.13
C TYR A 101 14.40 -4.42 6.09
N ASP A 102 15.42 -5.11 5.57
CA ASP A 102 16.40 -5.87 6.35
C ASP A 102 17.53 -4.93 6.82
N PRO A 103 17.63 -4.61 8.13
CA PRO A 103 18.64 -3.70 8.65
C PRO A 103 20.08 -4.23 8.56
N LYS A 104 20.27 -5.49 8.17
CA LYS A 104 21.59 -6.08 7.89
C LYS A 104 22.08 -5.79 6.47
N VAL A 105 21.18 -5.38 5.58
CA VAL A 105 21.48 -5.11 4.15
C VAL A 105 21.45 -3.61 3.84
N VAL A 106 20.51 -2.88 4.41
CA VAL A 106 20.36 -1.42 4.24
C VAL A 106 19.92 -0.80 5.56
N ASP A 107 20.50 0.33 5.94
CA ASP A 107 20.10 1.06 7.13
C ASP A 107 19.05 2.14 6.83
N GLU A 108 18.38 2.59 7.88
CA GLU A 108 17.33 3.62 7.78
C GLU A 108 17.87 4.97 7.32
N ALA A 109 19.09 5.33 7.74
CA ALA A 109 19.71 6.59 7.33
C ALA A 109 19.96 6.63 5.82
N ASP A 110 20.38 5.50 5.23
CA ASP A 110 20.55 5.39 3.78
C ASP A 110 19.22 5.47 3.04
N LEU A 111 18.17 4.81 3.55
CA LEU A 111 16.82 4.92 2.98
C LEU A 111 16.29 6.36 3.06
N LEU A 112 16.53 7.07 4.16
CA LEU A 112 16.17 8.48 4.29
C LEU A 112 16.94 9.37 3.31
N ARG A 113 18.24 9.15 3.12
CA ARG A 113 19.02 9.90 2.11
C ARG A 113 18.49 9.65 0.69
N ILE A 114 18.14 8.39 0.37
CA ILE A 114 17.51 8.04 -0.89
C ILE A 114 16.16 8.75 -1.04
N PHE A 115 15.35 8.78 0.01
CA PHE A 115 14.06 9.48 0.02
C PHE A 115 14.19 10.95 -0.36
N PHE A 116 15.17 11.66 0.22
CA PHE A 116 15.42 13.06 -0.11
C PHE A 116 15.93 13.30 -1.55
N VAL A 117 16.44 12.29 -2.22
CA VAL A 117 16.85 12.38 -3.64
C VAL A 117 15.72 11.91 -4.58
N ALA A 118 14.85 11.02 -4.10
CA ALA A 118 13.77 10.42 -4.88
C ALA A 118 12.61 11.38 -5.20
N HIS A 119 12.50 12.50 -4.44
CA HIS A 119 11.49 13.54 -4.63
C HIS A 119 12.08 14.92 -4.36
N ASP A 120 11.37 15.98 -4.69
CA ASP A 120 11.74 17.34 -4.34
C ASP A 120 11.17 17.73 -2.97
N PRO A 121 12.00 17.77 -1.90
CA PRO A 121 11.54 18.06 -0.55
C PRO A 121 11.29 19.54 -0.28
N THR A 122 11.41 20.41 -1.28
CA THR A 122 11.24 21.86 -1.16
C THR A 122 9.85 22.34 -1.58
N GLN A 123 9.03 21.44 -2.13
CA GLN A 123 7.69 21.75 -2.62
C GLN A 123 6.62 21.56 -1.52
N LEU A 124 6.06 22.67 -1.05
CA LEU A 124 5.05 22.64 0.00
C LEU A 124 3.71 22.14 -0.54
N ASN A 125 3.18 21.06 0.06
CA ASN A 125 1.88 20.47 -0.28
C ASN A 125 1.71 20.15 -1.78
N GLN A 126 2.80 19.75 -2.42
CA GLN A 126 2.79 19.31 -3.82
C GLN A 126 4.03 18.48 -4.16
N GLN A 127 3.99 17.78 -5.28
CA GLN A 127 5.16 17.14 -5.88
C GLN A 127 5.03 17.13 -7.40
N GLY A 128 5.75 18.08 -8.05
CA GLY A 128 5.61 18.30 -9.49
C GLY A 128 4.20 18.80 -9.84
N ASN A 129 3.45 18.04 -10.63
CA ASN A 129 2.09 18.38 -11.05
C ASN A 129 1.01 17.90 -10.07
N ASP A 130 1.37 17.14 -9.04
CA ASP A 130 0.43 16.66 -8.02
C ASP A 130 0.29 17.73 -6.93
N HIS A 131 -0.86 18.38 -6.82
CA HIS A 131 -1.15 19.45 -5.88
C HIS A 131 -2.13 19.01 -4.80
N GLY A 132 -1.85 19.37 -3.55
CA GLY A 132 -2.69 19.08 -2.39
C GLY A 132 -1.89 18.61 -1.19
N THR A 133 -2.46 18.75 0.02
CA THR A 133 -1.81 18.36 1.28
C THR A 133 -1.53 16.87 1.36
N GLN A 134 -2.25 16.05 0.61
CA GLN A 134 -2.03 14.61 0.48
C GLN A 134 -0.69 14.27 -0.20
N TYR A 135 -0.14 15.18 -0.99
CA TYR A 135 1.16 15.01 -1.68
C TYR A 135 2.32 15.70 -0.97
N ARG A 136 2.13 16.11 0.30
CA ARG A 136 3.20 16.76 1.08
C ARG A 136 4.38 15.84 1.31
N SER A 137 5.56 16.42 1.47
CA SER A 137 6.74 15.71 1.95
C SER A 137 6.66 15.55 3.47
N ALA A 138 6.72 14.31 3.95
CA ALA A 138 6.68 14.00 5.38
C ALA A 138 7.46 12.73 5.72
N ILE A 139 8.00 12.67 6.94
CA ILE A 139 8.54 11.47 7.59
C ILE A 139 7.70 11.22 8.83
N PHE A 140 7.12 10.02 8.94
CA PHE A 140 6.30 9.63 10.08
C PHE A 140 7.14 8.76 11.03
N TYR A 141 7.31 9.20 12.27
CA TYR A 141 8.14 8.52 13.26
C TYR A 141 7.30 7.84 14.34
N SER A 142 7.80 6.72 14.86
CA SER A 142 7.23 5.97 15.98
C SER A 142 7.99 6.20 17.29
N SER A 143 9.21 6.71 17.22
CA SER A 143 10.07 6.93 18.40
C SER A 143 10.86 8.24 18.33
N PRO A 144 11.34 8.75 19.48
CA PRO A 144 12.24 9.89 19.52
C PRO A 144 13.54 9.66 18.74
N GLU A 145 14.04 8.43 18.68
CA GLU A 145 15.27 8.04 17.97
C GLU A 145 15.09 8.16 16.46
N GLU A 146 13.97 7.68 15.92
CA GLU A 146 13.61 7.83 14.50
C GLU A 146 13.47 9.32 14.13
N LYS A 147 12.81 10.12 15.00
CA LYS A 147 12.72 11.56 14.81
C LYS A 147 14.09 12.23 14.79
N ALA A 148 14.97 11.89 15.74
CA ALA A 148 16.32 12.44 15.81
C ALA A 148 17.16 12.06 14.58
N LEU A 149 17.04 10.82 14.10
CA LEU A 149 17.68 10.38 12.87
C LEU A 149 17.20 11.20 11.66
N ALA A 150 15.88 11.36 11.51
CA ALA A 150 15.33 12.16 10.41
C ALA A 150 15.80 13.62 10.46
N GLN A 151 15.83 14.24 11.65
CA GLN A 151 16.37 15.60 11.86
C GLN A 151 17.83 15.68 11.44
N LYS A 152 18.65 14.70 11.83
CA LYS A 152 20.06 14.63 11.45
C LYS A 152 20.25 14.57 9.94
N ILE A 153 19.48 13.71 9.25
CA ILE A 153 19.58 13.57 7.79
C ILE A 153 19.13 14.86 7.07
N ILE A 154 18.04 15.50 7.53
CA ILE A 154 17.62 16.80 6.98
C ILE A 154 18.76 17.81 7.11
N HIS A 155 19.39 17.91 8.30
CA HIS A 155 20.50 18.81 8.54
C HIS A 155 21.70 18.51 7.65
N GLU A 156 22.07 17.23 7.47
CA GLU A 156 23.14 16.81 6.55
C GLU A 156 22.89 17.33 5.12
N ILE A 157 21.66 17.22 4.63
CA ILE A 157 21.27 17.65 3.28
C ILE A 157 21.27 19.17 3.14
N GLU A 158 20.81 19.90 4.16
CA GLU A 158 20.83 21.36 4.20
C GLU A 158 22.28 21.90 4.23
N VAL A 159 23.14 21.31 5.06
CA VAL A 159 24.56 21.69 5.11
C VAL A 159 25.28 21.40 3.80
N ALA A 160 24.98 20.30 3.16
CA ALA A 160 25.50 19.92 1.85
C ALA A 160 24.97 20.81 0.70
N LYS A 161 23.97 21.66 0.97
CA LYS A 161 23.31 22.54 -0.02
C LYS A 161 22.85 21.81 -1.28
N ILE A 162 22.28 20.61 -1.08
CA ILE A 162 21.76 19.80 -2.18
C ILE A 162 20.61 20.55 -2.89
N TYR A 163 19.83 21.32 -2.14
CA TYR A 163 18.74 22.15 -2.64
C TYR A 163 19.01 23.62 -2.42
N ASN A 164 18.61 24.47 -3.37
CA ASN A 164 18.69 25.93 -3.28
C ASN A 164 17.57 26.54 -2.43
N GLN A 165 16.53 25.77 -2.17
CA GLN A 165 15.35 26.17 -1.40
C GLN A 165 15.31 25.41 -0.06
N LYS A 166 14.54 25.96 0.88
CA LYS A 166 14.36 25.34 2.19
C LYS A 166 13.62 24.00 2.05
N ILE A 167 14.09 22.97 2.75
CA ILE A 167 13.38 21.72 2.93
C ILE A 167 12.10 21.97 3.74
N VAL A 168 10.95 21.52 3.21
CA VAL A 168 9.64 21.66 3.83
C VAL A 168 9.09 20.34 4.35
N THR A 169 9.89 19.28 4.32
CA THR A 169 9.53 17.96 4.85
C THR A 169 9.13 18.07 6.32
N THR A 170 7.93 17.63 6.67
CA THR A 170 7.44 17.60 8.04
C THR A 170 7.85 16.32 8.75
N LEU A 171 8.10 16.42 10.07
CA LEU A 171 8.30 15.26 10.94
C LEU A 171 7.06 15.10 11.80
N GLU A 172 6.30 14.05 11.56
CA GLU A 172 5.00 13.80 12.17
C GLU A 172 5.02 12.48 12.96
N PRO A 173 4.38 12.39 14.14
CA PRO A 173 4.20 11.10 14.77
C PRO A 173 3.27 10.23 13.92
N ILE A 174 3.51 8.91 13.89
CA ILE A 174 2.60 7.97 13.21
C ILE A 174 1.23 8.07 13.86
N LYS A 175 0.23 8.45 13.07
CA LYS A 175 -1.14 8.60 13.49
C LYS A 175 -2.08 8.16 12.38
N ASN A 176 -3.15 7.45 12.75
CA ASN A 176 -4.22 7.05 11.83
C ASN A 176 -3.67 6.45 10.51
N TYR A 177 -2.87 5.40 10.65
CA TYR A 177 -2.39 4.61 9.52
C TYR A 177 -3.56 3.82 8.91
N VAL A 178 -3.78 3.99 7.62
CA VAL A 178 -4.76 3.26 6.83
C VAL A 178 -4.07 2.69 5.60
N ARG A 179 -4.03 1.36 5.47
CA ARG A 179 -3.51 0.73 4.25
C ARG A 179 -4.39 1.15 3.06
N ALA A 180 -3.78 1.61 1.99
CA ALA A 180 -4.52 1.94 0.78
C ALA A 180 -5.11 0.68 0.13
N GLU A 181 -6.15 0.86 -0.66
CA GLU A 181 -6.91 -0.20 -1.30
C GLU A 181 -5.99 -1.11 -2.14
N GLU A 182 -6.38 -2.37 -2.31
CA GLU A 182 -5.54 -3.39 -2.95
C GLU A 182 -5.16 -3.04 -4.39
N TYR A 183 -5.99 -2.28 -5.09
CA TYR A 183 -5.69 -1.86 -6.45
C TYR A 183 -4.54 -0.83 -6.52
N HIS A 184 -4.24 -0.11 -5.42
CA HIS A 184 -3.09 0.79 -5.33
C HIS A 184 -1.77 0.07 -5.08
N GLN A 185 -1.80 -1.09 -4.43
CA GLN A 185 -0.58 -1.81 -4.08
C GLN A 185 0.15 -2.33 -5.33
N ASN A 186 1.44 -2.12 -5.40
CA ASN A 186 2.29 -2.51 -6.54
C ASN A 186 1.77 -1.97 -7.89
N TYR A 187 1.19 -0.75 -7.89
CA TYR A 187 0.46 -0.26 -9.04
C TYR A 187 1.34 -0.15 -10.28
N PHE A 188 2.50 0.46 -10.18
CA PHE A 188 3.40 0.64 -11.32
C PHE A 188 3.99 -0.68 -11.80
N LYS A 189 4.32 -1.60 -10.91
CA LYS A 189 4.78 -2.94 -11.25
C LYS A 189 3.71 -3.77 -11.99
N LYS A 190 2.43 -3.62 -11.61
CA LYS A 190 1.30 -4.18 -12.36
C LYS A 190 1.22 -3.55 -13.75
N TYR A 191 1.37 -2.21 -13.84
CA TYR A 191 1.37 -1.49 -15.11
C TYR A 191 2.51 -1.93 -16.06
N GLU A 192 3.74 -2.08 -15.56
CA GLU A 192 4.87 -2.53 -16.38
C GLU A 192 4.63 -3.92 -16.99
N LYS A 193 3.98 -4.83 -16.25
CA LYS A 193 3.69 -6.21 -16.67
C LYS A 193 2.40 -6.36 -17.47
N ALA A 194 1.54 -5.36 -17.47
CA ALA A 194 0.23 -5.42 -18.09
C ALA A 194 0.31 -5.42 -19.63
N THR A 195 -0.62 -6.11 -20.28
CA THR A 195 -0.87 -5.98 -21.71
C THR A 195 -1.42 -4.60 -22.04
N GLU A 196 -1.44 -4.22 -23.32
CA GLU A 196 -2.01 -2.94 -23.76
C GLU A 196 -3.48 -2.81 -23.38
N GLU A 197 -4.25 -3.88 -23.54
CA GLU A 197 -5.66 -3.93 -23.11
C GLU A 197 -5.81 -3.73 -21.60
N GLN A 198 -4.99 -4.38 -20.79
CA GLN A 198 -5.00 -4.21 -19.33
C GLN A 198 -4.59 -2.78 -18.94
N ARG A 199 -3.60 -2.19 -19.61
CA ARG A 199 -3.19 -0.79 -19.38
C ARG A 199 -4.30 0.21 -19.68
N SER A 200 -5.16 -0.06 -20.66
CA SER A 200 -6.31 0.79 -20.96
C SER A 200 -7.33 0.91 -19.81
N GLN A 201 -7.32 -0.06 -18.86
CA GLN A 201 -8.12 -0.06 -17.64
C GLN A 201 -7.40 0.61 -16.45
N MET A 202 -6.15 1.03 -16.63
CA MET A 202 -5.33 1.68 -15.61
C MET A 202 -5.16 3.17 -15.94
N ASN A 203 -4.58 3.93 -15.00
CA ASN A 203 -4.19 5.31 -15.29
C ASN A 203 -2.90 5.36 -16.13
N ALA A 204 -3.02 4.88 -17.39
CA ALA A 204 -1.88 4.71 -18.29
C ALA A 204 -1.16 6.02 -18.60
N GLY A 205 -1.92 7.11 -18.75
CA GLY A 205 -1.36 8.45 -19.00
C GLY A 205 -0.46 8.88 -17.85
N TYR A 206 -0.94 8.80 -16.62
CA TYR A 206 -0.14 9.15 -15.44
C TYR A 206 1.09 8.23 -15.28
N CYS A 207 0.92 6.92 -15.46
CA CYS A 207 2.05 5.98 -15.42
C CYS A 207 3.11 6.32 -16.46
N SER A 208 2.72 6.64 -17.71
CA SER A 208 3.66 6.92 -18.78
C SER A 208 4.36 8.27 -18.62
N TYR A 209 3.64 9.31 -18.23
CA TYR A 209 4.16 10.69 -18.22
C TYR A 209 4.73 11.13 -16.88
N VAL A 210 4.34 10.48 -15.76
CA VAL A 210 4.78 10.85 -14.41
C VAL A 210 5.60 9.76 -13.76
N VAL A 211 5.06 8.53 -13.62
CA VAL A 211 5.73 7.48 -12.86
C VAL A 211 6.94 6.93 -13.60
N SER A 212 6.79 6.55 -14.88
CA SER A 212 7.88 5.95 -15.66
C SER A 212 9.15 6.82 -15.74
N PRO A 213 9.06 8.14 -16.02
CA PRO A 213 10.25 8.98 -16.03
C PRO A 213 10.95 9.06 -14.66
N LYS A 214 10.19 9.17 -13.56
CA LYS A 214 10.72 9.20 -12.20
C LYS A 214 11.43 7.89 -11.85
N VAL A 215 10.80 6.75 -12.13
CA VAL A 215 11.39 5.42 -11.87
C VAL A 215 12.63 5.21 -12.74
N LYS A 216 12.60 5.58 -14.01
CA LYS A 216 13.77 5.49 -14.89
C LYS A 216 14.95 6.30 -14.36
N HIS A 217 14.71 7.55 -14.00
CA HIS A 217 15.75 8.41 -13.41
C HIS A 217 16.29 7.84 -12.10
N PHE A 218 15.43 7.31 -11.24
CA PHE A 218 15.82 6.64 -10.00
C PHE A 218 16.71 5.42 -10.27
N ARG A 219 16.35 4.57 -11.23
CA ARG A 219 17.15 3.42 -11.65
C ARG A 219 18.54 3.82 -12.14
N GLU A 220 18.66 4.92 -12.86
CA GLU A 220 19.94 5.44 -13.33
C GLU A 220 20.81 5.93 -12.17
N MET A 221 20.23 6.71 -11.25
CA MET A 221 20.95 7.25 -10.09
C MET A 221 21.40 6.20 -9.08
N PHE A 222 20.58 5.18 -8.83
CA PHE A 222 20.80 4.19 -7.78
C PHE A 222 21.15 2.79 -8.31
N LYS A 223 21.66 2.69 -9.54
CA LYS A 223 21.94 1.41 -10.23
C LYS A 223 22.65 0.38 -9.35
N GLU A 224 23.65 0.79 -8.57
CA GLU A 224 24.43 -0.11 -7.70
C GLU A 224 23.64 -0.53 -6.42
N LYS A 225 22.58 0.18 -6.08
CA LYS A 225 21.74 -0.09 -4.92
C LYS A 225 20.49 -0.92 -5.27
N LEU A 226 20.23 -1.19 -6.55
CA LEU A 226 19.06 -1.95 -6.98
C LEU A 226 19.23 -3.46 -6.79
N LYS A 227 18.12 -4.16 -6.55
CA LYS A 227 18.06 -5.63 -6.61
C LYS A 227 18.58 -6.09 -7.98
N LYS A 228 19.30 -7.20 -7.99
CA LYS A 228 19.63 -7.86 -9.26
C LYS A 228 18.35 -8.53 -9.76
N GLY A 229 17.95 -8.22 -10.99
CA GLY A 229 16.85 -8.87 -11.67
C GLY A 229 17.11 -10.34 -11.95
#